data_8212e9ba81a582397e498b28f4445d9e
#
_entry.id   8212e9ba81a582397e498b28f4445d9e
#
_cell.length_a   1.000
_cell.length_b   1.000
_cell.length_c   1.000
_cell.angle_alpha   90.00
_cell.angle_beta   90.00
_cell.angle_gamma   90.00
#
_symmetry.space_group_name_H-M   'P 1'
#
loop_
_entity.id
_entity.type
_entity.pdbx_description
1 polymer ?
#
loop_
_entity_poly.entity_id
_entity_poly.type
_entity_poly.pdbx_seq_one_letter_code
_entity_poly.pdbx_strand_id
1 'polypeptide(L)'
;TTVKNLNISEDPIPTFHKIQKEYTSGYLKVPVYGAGTINTEFEVITGMNIDYFGTGEYPYRSILHKTTCDSIAYWLKEKKYASSVIHNNNASFYDRDAVFSNLGFDNFISIENMDIESRNEAGWAKDSVLTRYIMDTLQRTENKDVIYTISVQGHGDYPTDDQSDSPITVSGEGLSQSYLNQFTYYVNQTREMD
;
A
#
# COMPACT_ATOMS: atom_id res chain seq x y z
N THR A 1 3.60 -16.60 9.20
CA THR A 1 4.68 -15.61 9.36
C THR A 1 6.04 -16.28 9.27
N THR A 2 7.03 -15.55 8.76
CA THR A 2 8.43 -15.99 8.75
C THR A 2 9.15 -15.63 10.07
N VAL A 3 8.48 -14.91 10.96
CA VAL A 3 9.04 -14.54 12.27
C VAL A 3 9.02 -15.78 13.16
N LYS A 4 10.21 -16.20 13.57
CA LYS A 4 10.37 -17.34 14.48
C LYS A 4 9.88 -16.97 15.89
N ASN A 5 9.37 -17.95 16.61
CA ASN A 5 8.89 -17.84 18.00
C ASN A 5 7.63 -16.97 18.19
N LEU A 6 6.89 -16.68 17.12
CA LEU A 6 5.57 -16.04 17.24
C LEU A 6 4.47 -17.08 16.98
N ASN A 7 3.48 -17.09 17.86
CA ASN A 7 2.24 -17.82 17.71
C ASN A 7 1.09 -16.81 17.57
N ILE A 8 0.33 -16.91 16.48
CA ILE A 8 -0.84 -16.09 16.19
C ILE A 8 -2.06 -16.97 16.38
N SER A 9 -3.04 -16.52 17.17
CA SER A 9 -4.20 -17.33 17.57
C SER A 9 -5.08 -17.77 16.41
N GLU A 10 -5.16 -16.95 15.35
CA GLU A 10 -5.93 -17.22 14.13
C GLU A 10 -5.19 -16.76 12.89
N ASP A 11 -5.60 -17.25 11.73
CA ASP A 11 -5.10 -16.76 10.44
C ASP A 11 -5.57 -15.32 10.21
N PRO A 12 -4.69 -14.32 10.14
CA PRO A 12 -5.08 -12.93 9.95
C PRO A 12 -5.46 -12.58 8.51
N ILE A 13 -5.20 -13.45 7.53
CA ILE A 13 -5.46 -13.21 6.10
C ILE A 13 -6.11 -14.43 5.40
N PRO A 14 -7.26 -14.92 5.90
CA PRO A 14 -7.88 -16.13 5.36
C PRO A 14 -8.38 -15.96 3.92
N THR A 15 -8.89 -14.78 3.55
CA THR A 15 -9.33 -14.49 2.19
C THR A 15 -8.16 -14.51 1.21
N PHE A 16 -7.06 -13.84 1.56
CA PHE A 16 -5.84 -13.89 0.76
C PHE A 16 -5.33 -15.32 0.59
N HIS A 17 -5.26 -16.11 1.66
CA HIS A 17 -4.82 -17.50 1.59
C HIS A 17 -5.76 -18.38 0.74
N LYS A 18 -7.07 -18.10 0.78
CA LYS A 18 -8.05 -18.77 -0.10
C LYS A 18 -7.77 -18.44 -1.57
N ILE A 19 -7.65 -17.16 -1.90
CA ILE A 19 -7.35 -16.70 -3.27
C ILE A 19 -6.01 -17.27 -3.74
N GLN A 20 -4.99 -17.27 -2.89
CA GLN A 20 -3.68 -17.84 -3.22
C GLN A 20 -3.73 -19.34 -3.59
N LYS A 21 -4.64 -20.10 -2.98
CA LYS A 21 -4.83 -21.52 -3.25
C LYS A 21 -5.65 -21.79 -4.52
N GLU A 22 -6.59 -20.91 -4.82
CA GLU A 22 -7.56 -21.10 -5.91
C GLU A 22 -7.09 -20.50 -7.24
N TYR A 23 -6.16 -19.53 -7.20
CA TYR A 23 -5.71 -18.78 -8.37
C TYR A 23 -4.19 -18.81 -8.51
N THR A 24 -3.72 -18.36 -9.66
CA THR A 24 -2.27 -18.21 -9.90
C THR A 24 -1.69 -17.17 -8.95
N SER A 25 -0.64 -17.55 -8.24
CA SER A 25 0.06 -16.69 -7.28
C SER A 25 1.58 -16.84 -7.42
N GLY A 26 2.32 -15.88 -6.88
CA GLY A 26 3.77 -15.90 -6.91
C GLY A 26 4.37 -14.86 -5.97
N TYR A 27 5.69 -14.77 -5.96
CA TYR A 27 6.45 -13.81 -5.17
C TYR A 27 7.03 -12.74 -6.07
N LEU A 28 6.85 -11.47 -5.68
CA LEU A 28 7.53 -10.34 -6.29
C LEU A 28 8.73 -9.96 -5.41
N LYS A 29 9.93 -9.94 -6.01
CA LYS A 29 11.10 -9.41 -5.32
C LYS A 29 11.02 -7.88 -5.37
N VAL A 30 11.05 -7.24 -4.20
CA VAL A 30 11.01 -5.78 -4.06
C VAL A 30 12.36 -5.23 -3.63
N PRO A 31 12.72 -3.98 -4.02
CA PRO A 31 14.04 -3.41 -3.71
C PRO A 31 14.19 -2.99 -2.24
N VAL A 32 13.08 -2.76 -1.55
CA VAL A 32 13.08 -2.28 -0.16
C VAL A 32 12.05 -3.01 0.70
N TYR A 33 12.27 -3.02 2.01
CA TYR A 33 11.32 -3.52 3.01
C TYR A 33 11.42 -2.67 4.28
N GLY A 34 10.30 -2.52 4.97
CA GLY A 34 10.21 -1.76 6.23
C GLY A 34 10.18 -0.25 6.08
N ALA A 35 10.75 0.31 5.01
CA ALA A 35 10.71 1.75 4.69
C ALA A 35 10.98 1.97 3.21
N GLY A 36 10.69 3.19 2.69
CA GLY A 36 11.01 3.57 1.32
C GLY A 36 10.16 2.88 0.25
N THR A 37 8.88 2.62 0.52
CA THR A 37 7.92 1.97 -0.40
C THR A 37 7.86 2.62 -1.78
N ILE A 38 8.13 3.93 -1.88
CA ILE A 38 8.19 4.66 -3.16
C ILE A 38 9.23 4.10 -4.14
N ASN A 39 10.28 3.41 -3.67
CA ASN A 39 11.22 2.75 -4.55
C ASN A 39 10.60 1.47 -5.17
N THR A 40 9.77 0.75 -4.42
CA THR A 40 8.97 -0.35 -4.97
C THR A 40 7.89 0.17 -5.93
N GLU A 41 7.20 1.27 -5.57
CA GLU A 41 6.24 1.93 -6.47
C GLU A 41 6.91 2.33 -7.79
N PHE A 42 8.13 2.92 -7.72
CA PHE A 42 8.92 3.29 -8.89
C PHE A 42 9.20 2.08 -9.80
N GLU A 43 9.73 0.99 -9.27
CA GLU A 43 10.04 -0.20 -10.08
C GLU A 43 8.78 -0.82 -10.71
N VAL A 44 7.67 -0.89 -9.96
CA VAL A 44 6.41 -1.45 -10.47
C VAL A 44 5.83 -0.60 -11.61
N ILE A 45 5.86 0.73 -11.46
CA ILE A 45 5.21 1.64 -12.41
C ILE A 45 6.07 1.87 -13.66
N THR A 46 7.39 1.94 -13.50
CA THR A 46 8.32 2.26 -14.61
C THR A 46 8.96 1.03 -15.25
N GLY A 47 9.04 -0.08 -14.53
CA GLY A 47 9.81 -1.26 -14.94
C GLY A 47 11.34 -1.06 -14.84
N MET A 48 11.80 0.07 -14.30
CA MET A 48 13.22 0.35 -14.10
C MET A 48 13.68 -0.16 -12.74
N ASN A 49 14.94 -0.61 -12.66
CA ASN A 49 15.53 -1.08 -11.42
C ASN A 49 16.14 0.11 -10.65
N ILE A 50 15.87 0.16 -9.34
CA ILE A 50 16.43 1.18 -8.44
C ILE A 50 17.95 1.09 -8.32
N ASP A 51 18.56 -0.05 -8.63
CA ASP A 51 20.02 -0.25 -8.60
C ASP A 51 20.79 0.67 -9.58
N TYR A 52 20.08 1.30 -10.54
CA TYR A 52 20.67 2.32 -11.42
C TYR A 52 20.86 3.68 -10.75
N PHE A 53 20.35 3.85 -9.54
CA PHE A 53 20.44 5.07 -8.75
C PHE A 53 21.45 4.94 -7.61
N GLY A 54 21.83 6.07 -7.02
CA GLY A 54 22.74 6.09 -5.88
C GLY A 54 22.15 5.40 -4.63
N THR A 55 23.01 4.89 -3.77
CA THR A 55 22.59 4.27 -2.52
C THR A 55 21.75 5.24 -1.68
N GLY A 56 20.53 4.82 -1.31
CA GLY A 56 19.61 5.63 -0.53
C GLY A 56 18.87 6.71 -1.32
N GLU A 57 19.00 6.72 -2.64
CA GLU A 57 18.29 7.65 -3.51
C GLU A 57 16.82 7.24 -3.66
N TYR A 58 15.97 8.25 -3.75
CA TYR A 58 14.55 8.12 -4.00
C TYR A 58 14.20 8.86 -5.30
N PRO A 59 13.96 8.15 -6.43
CA PRO A 59 13.63 8.79 -7.71
C PRO A 59 12.44 9.74 -7.63
N TYR A 60 11.47 9.48 -6.77
CA TYR A 60 10.35 10.39 -6.50
C TYR A 60 10.82 11.78 -6.08
N ARG A 61 11.85 11.85 -5.23
CA ARG A 61 12.39 13.11 -4.69
C ARG A 61 13.49 13.73 -5.54
N SER A 62 14.32 12.90 -6.19
CA SER A 62 15.47 13.40 -6.94
C SER A 62 15.12 13.81 -8.38
N ILE A 63 14.21 13.07 -9.04
CA ILE A 63 13.94 13.22 -10.48
C ILE A 63 12.46 13.45 -10.76
N LEU A 64 11.59 12.56 -10.31
CA LEU A 64 10.20 12.47 -10.81
C LEU A 64 9.30 13.62 -10.36
N HIS A 65 9.67 14.37 -9.33
CA HIS A 65 8.93 15.59 -8.97
C HIS A 65 9.14 16.74 -9.98
N LYS A 66 10.08 16.60 -10.92
CA LYS A 66 10.43 17.65 -11.92
C LYS A 66 10.39 17.17 -13.36
N THR A 67 10.50 15.87 -13.60
CA THR A 67 10.73 15.32 -14.94
C THR A 67 9.82 14.13 -15.19
N THR A 68 9.28 14.05 -16.41
CA THR A 68 8.53 12.90 -16.87
C THR A 68 9.43 11.68 -17.04
N CYS A 69 8.84 10.49 -16.88
CA CYS A 69 9.51 9.22 -17.07
C CYS A 69 8.53 8.23 -17.72
N ASP A 70 9.02 7.40 -18.61
CA ASP A 70 8.23 6.33 -19.18
C ASP A 70 7.67 5.42 -18.09
N SER A 71 6.40 5.01 -18.27
CA SER A 71 5.66 4.26 -17.27
C SER A 71 4.58 3.41 -17.90
N ILE A 72 4.02 2.51 -17.10
CA ILE A 72 2.85 1.73 -17.51
C ILE A 72 1.65 2.61 -17.87
N ALA A 73 1.51 3.80 -17.24
CA ALA A 73 0.42 4.72 -17.53
C ALA A 73 0.52 5.29 -18.94
N TYR A 74 1.70 5.76 -19.37
CA TYR A 74 1.92 6.21 -20.75
C TYR A 74 1.67 5.11 -21.77
N TRP A 75 2.20 3.91 -21.51
CA TRP A 75 2.03 2.78 -22.43
C TRP A 75 0.56 2.32 -22.56
N LEU A 76 -0.20 2.32 -21.46
CA LEU A 76 -1.61 1.96 -21.46
C LEU A 76 -2.49 3.06 -22.07
N LYS A 77 -2.09 4.34 -21.94
CA LYS A 77 -2.76 5.47 -22.59
C LYS A 77 -2.76 5.34 -24.10
N GLU A 78 -1.65 4.90 -24.72
CA GLU A 78 -1.59 4.58 -26.15
C GLU A 78 -2.60 3.49 -26.54
N LYS A 79 -2.97 2.63 -25.62
CA LYS A 79 -3.96 1.56 -25.79
C LYS A 79 -5.38 1.96 -25.37
N LYS A 80 -5.58 3.27 -25.13
CA LYS A 80 -6.87 3.87 -24.75
C LYS A 80 -7.39 3.42 -23.38
N TYR A 81 -6.51 3.14 -22.44
CA TYR A 81 -6.88 2.99 -21.03
C TYR A 81 -7.00 4.37 -20.37
N ALA A 82 -7.97 4.53 -19.48
CA ALA A 82 -7.97 5.59 -18.48
C ALA A 82 -7.13 5.14 -17.29
N SER A 83 -6.29 6.02 -16.77
CA SER A 83 -5.36 5.67 -15.69
C SER A 83 -5.59 6.52 -14.45
N SER A 84 -5.72 5.86 -13.30
CA SER A 84 -5.97 6.52 -12.02
C SER A 84 -5.08 5.96 -10.92
N VAL A 85 -4.62 6.84 -10.03
CA VAL A 85 -4.00 6.45 -8.76
C VAL A 85 -4.96 6.76 -7.63
N ILE A 86 -5.08 5.88 -6.65
CA ILE A 86 -5.92 6.07 -5.46
C ILE A 86 -5.07 5.81 -4.22
N HIS A 87 -5.01 6.78 -3.29
CA HIS A 87 -4.23 6.66 -2.07
C HIS A 87 -4.94 7.34 -0.89
N ASN A 88 -5.24 6.59 0.16
CA ASN A 88 -5.89 7.12 1.35
C ASN A 88 -4.94 7.84 2.33
N ASN A 89 -3.92 8.52 1.76
CA ASN A 89 -3.02 9.42 2.48
C ASN A 89 -2.78 10.70 1.65
N ASN A 90 -2.06 11.67 2.22
CA ASN A 90 -1.85 13.00 1.67
C ASN A 90 -1.12 12.95 0.32
N ALA A 91 -1.59 13.75 -0.65
CA ALA A 91 -1.01 13.89 -1.97
C ALA A 91 0.44 14.38 -1.93
N SER A 92 0.72 15.32 -1.00
CA SER A 92 2.05 15.91 -0.84
C SER A 92 3.08 14.97 -0.21
N PHE A 93 2.65 13.84 0.36
CA PHE A 93 3.59 12.88 0.95
C PHE A 93 4.40 12.19 -0.16
N TYR A 94 5.71 12.42 -0.18
CA TYR A 94 6.62 12.06 -1.27
C TYR A 94 6.36 12.78 -2.60
N ASP A 95 5.73 13.96 -2.59
CA ASP A 95 5.39 14.75 -3.79
C ASP A 95 4.58 13.92 -4.83
N ARG A 96 3.74 13.01 -4.36
CA ARG A 96 3.02 12.05 -5.22
C ARG A 96 2.12 12.72 -6.24
N ASP A 97 1.55 13.88 -5.94
CA ASP A 97 0.77 14.69 -6.87
C ASP A 97 1.55 15.05 -8.13
N ALA A 98 2.75 15.60 -7.97
CA ALA A 98 3.64 15.91 -9.08
C ALA A 98 4.20 14.64 -9.75
N VAL A 99 4.59 13.64 -8.95
CA VAL A 99 5.19 12.40 -9.42
C VAL A 99 4.23 11.60 -10.30
N PHE A 100 2.98 11.37 -9.88
CA PHE A 100 2.03 10.61 -10.69
C PHE A 100 1.60 11.34 -11.95
N SER A 101 1.54 12.68 -11.91
CA SER A 101 1.37 13.49 -13.12
C SER A 101 2.53 13.30 -14.08
N ASN A 102 3.77 13.34 -13.60
CA ASN A 102 4.97 13.13 -14.42
C ASN A 102 5.14 11.69 -14.91
N LEU A 103 4.54 10.72 -14.23
CA LEU A 103 4.42 9.33 -14.67
C LEU A 103 3.25 9.08 -15.63
N GLY A 104 2.49 10.13 -15.99
CA GLY A 104 1.47 10.08 -17.03
C GLY A 104 0.10 9.56 -16.62
N PHE A 105 -0.17 9.40 -15.31
CA PHE A 105 -1.50 9.09 -14.83
C PHE A 105 -2.48 10.24 -15.10
N ASP A 106 -3.70 9.89 -15.52
CA ASP A 106 -4.74 10.88 -15.84
C ASP A 106 -5.37 11.48 -14.57
N ASN A 107 -5.47 10.69 -13.50
CA ASN A 107 -6.07 11.11 -12.24
C ASN A 107 -5.29 10.63 -11.02
N PHE A 108 -5.27 11.45 -9.97
CA PHE A 108 -4.82 11.05 -8.64
C PHE A 108 -5.87 11.45 -7.60
N ILE A 109 -6.44 10.47 -6.92
CA ILE A 109 -7.41 10.62 -5.85
C ILE A 109 -6.70 10.34 -4.52
N SER A 110 -6.46 11.38 -3.75
CA SER A 110 -5.80 11.33 -2.45
C SER A 110 -6.80 11.56 -1.32
N ILE A 111 -6.37 11.45 -0.06
CA ILE A 111 -7.23 11.61 1.11
C ILE A 111 -7.97 12.94 1.13
N GLU A 112 -7.41 13.99 0.54
CA GLU A 112 -8.03 15.32 0.43
C GLU A 112 -9.30 15.32 -0.43
N ASN A 113 -9.46 14.31 -1.27
CA ASN A 113 -10.61 14.11 -2.15
C ASN A 113 -11.54 12.98 -1.67
N MET A 114 -11.33 12.47 -0.45
CA MET A 114 -12.07 11.34 0.09
C MET A 114 -12.91 11.72 1.31
N ASP A 115 -14.12 11.16 1.38
CA ASP A 115 -14.89 11.14 2.61
C ASP A 115 -14.40 10.00 3.51
N ILE A 116 -13.64 10.33 4.54
CA ILE A 116 -13.07 9.37 5.48
C ILE A 116 -14.06 9.10 6.60
N GLU A 117 -14.68 7.94 6.57
CA GLU A 117 -15.69 7.51 7.55
C GLU A 117 -15.03 7.01 8.85
N SER A 118 -13.86 6.39 8.74
CA SER A 118 -13.18 5.83 9.91
C SER A 118 -11.67 5.84 9.78
N ARG A 119 -11.02 5.93 10.95
CA ARG A 119 -9.57 5.80 11.12
C ARG A 119 -9.28 4.70 12.13
N ASN A 120 -8.10 4.11 12.03
CA ASN A 120 -7.63 3.20 13.06
C ASN A 120 -7.06 3.97 14.26
N GLU A 121 -6.66 3.26 15.30
CA GLU A 121 -6.10 3.82 16.55
C GLU A 121 -4.82 4.65 16.30
N ALA A 122 -4.00 4.25 15.34
CA ALA A 122 -2.81 5.01 14.91
C ALA A 122 -3.15 6.26 14.07
N GLY A 123 -4.44 6.54 13.82
CA GLY A 123 -4.92 7.71 13.07
C GLY A 123 -4.94 7.54 11.54
N TRP A 124 -4.55 6.37 11.01
CA TRP A 124 -4.59 6.12 9.57
C TRP A 124 -6.03 5.86 9.08
N ALA A 125 -6.34 6.37 7.89
CA ALA A 125 -7.62 6.08 7.23
C ALA A 125 -7.73 4.58 6.93
N LYS A 126 -8.90 3.98 7.22
CA LYS A 126 -9.15 2.56 6.93
C LYS A 126 -9.27 2.31 5.43
N ASP A 127 -8.82 1.16 4.98
CA ASP A 127 -8.77 0.79 3.56
C ASP A 127 -10.13 0.48 2.95
N SER A 128 -11.17 0.30 3.77
CA SER A 128 -12.56 0.18 3.30
C SER A 128 -12.98 1.34 2.38
N VAL A 129 -12.40 2.55 2.57
CA VAL A 129 -12.64 3.70 1.69
C VAL A 129 -12.11 3.47 0.28
N LEU A 130 -10.99 2.77 0.12
CA LEU A 130 -10.35 2.52 -1.17
C LEU A 130 -11.26 1.73 -2.11
N THR A 131 -11.93 0.70 -1.61
CA THR A 131 -12.86 -0.12 -2.41
C THR A 131 -13.96 0.74 -3.03
N ARG A 132 -14.54 1.67 -2.27
CA ARG A 132 -15.55 2.60 -2.79
C ARG A 132 -14.99 3.44 -3.94
N TYR A 133 -13.84 4.07 -3.75
CA TYR A 133 -13.24 4.93 -4.78
C TYR A 133 -12.74 4.15 -6.00
N ILE A 134 -12.32 2.88 -5.85
CA ILE A 134 -12.02 2.00 -6.98
C ILE A 134 -13.30 1.74 -7.79
N MET A 135 -14.39 1.34 -7.14
CA MET A 135 -15.66 1.07 -7.82
C MET A 135 -16.23 2.31 -8.50
N ASP A 136 -16.19 3.46 -7.82
CA ASP A 136 -16.64 4.74 -8.39
C ASP A 136 -15.80 5.13 -9.62
N THR A 137 -14.50 4.88 -9.58
CA THR A 137 -13.59 5.18 -10.70
C THR A 137 -13.91 4.30 -11.90
N LEU A 138 -14.10 2.99 -11.70
CA LEU A 138 -14.49 2.05 -12.75
C LEU A 138 -15.84 2.37 -13.40
N GLN A 139 -16.76 3.03 -12.68
CA GLN A 139 -18.07 3.42 -13.20
C GLN A 139 -18.06 4.73 -13.96
N ARG A 140 -17.01 5.54 -13.86
CA ARG A 140 -16.92 6.88 -14.47
C ARG A 140 -16.50 6.87 -15.93
N THR A 141 -15.90 5.79 -16.40
CA THR A 141 -15.39 5.69 -17.77
C THR A 141 -16.06 4.55 -18.52
N GLU A 142 -16.21 4.71 -19.84
CA GLU A 142 -16.59 3.63 -20.76
C GLU A 142 -15.36 2.92 -21.34
N ASN A 143 -14.17 3.40 -21.00
CA ASN A 143 -12.89 2.87 -21.43
C ASN A 143 -12.46 1.68 -20.57
N LYS A 144 -11.38 1.05 -20.97
CA LYS A 144 -10.64 0.16 -20.06
C LYS A 144 -9.90 1.01 -19.04
N ASP A 145 -9.86 0.57 -17.80
CA ASP A 145 -9.21 1.27 -16.72
C ASP A 145 -7.94 0.55 -16.24
N VAL A 146 -6.96 1.33 -15.83
CA VAL A 146 -5.88 0.90 -14.96
C VAL A 146 -5.92 1.74 -13.69
N ILE A 147 -6.04 1.08 -12.54
CA ILE A 147 -6.08 1.72 -11.23
C ILE A 147 -4.92 1.22 -10.40
N TYR A 148 -4.04 2.13 -9.99
CA TYR A 148 -2.96 1.86 -9.06
C TYR A 148 -3.36 2.34 -7.66
N THR A 149 -3.53 1.41 -6.74
CA THR A 149 -4.02 1.71 -5.40
C THR A 149 -2.93 1.51 -4.36
N ILE A 150 -2.78 2.48 -3.45
CA ILE A 150 -1.82 2.48 -2.35
C ILE A 150 -2.59 2.59 -1.04
N SER A 151 -2.38 1.62 -0.16
CA SER A 151 -2.95 1.54 1.19
C SER A 151 -2.06 2.24 2.21
N VAL A 152 -2.68 2.82 3.26
CA VAL A 152 -1.97 3.38 4.42
C VAL A 152 -2.36 2.74 5.75
N GLN A 153 -3.45 2.00 5.83
CA GLN A 153 -3.98 1.48 7.11
C GLN A 153 -2.96 0.66 7.90
N GLY A 154 -2.17 -0.15 7.22
CA GLY A 154 -1.12 -0.97 7.83
C GLY A 154 0.21 -0.25 8.07
N HIS A 155 0.27 1.09 7.93
CA HIS A 155 1.51 1.85 8.13
C HIS A 155 1.95 1.82 9.61
N GLY A 156 3.26 1.92 9.84
CA GLY A 156 3.91 1.89 11.16
C GLY A 156 3.38 2.92 12.17
N ASP A 157 4.07 3.04 13.29
CA ASP A 157 3.63 3.68 14.53
C ASP A 157 2.57 2.85 15.27
N TYR A 158 2.86 1.54 15.39
CA TYR A 158 1.95 0.63 16.08
C TYR A 158 1.90 0.92 17.58
N PRO A 159 0.69 0.96 18.19
CA PRO A 159 0.52 1.18 19.62
C PRO A 159 1.28 0.13 20.44
N THR A 160 1.85 0.57 21.56
CA THR A 160 2.54 -0.30 22.52
C THR A 160 1.66 -0.68 23.71
N ASP A 161 0.47 -0.06 23.81
CA ASP A 161 -0.50 -0.28 24.86
C ASP A 161 -1.08 -1.70 24.81
N ASP A 162 -1.75 -2.08 25.89
CA ASP A 162 -2.33 -3.42 26.02
C ASP A 162 -3.34 -3.73 24.89
N GLN A 163 -3.11 -4.82 24.21
CA GLN A 163 -3.92 -5.33 23.10
C GLN A 163 -4.57 -6.69 23.43
N SER A 164 -4.68 -7.02 24.71
CA SER A 164 -5.20 -8.34 25.16
C SER A 164 -6.65 -8.61 24.76
N ASP A 165 -7.46 -7.56 24.60
CA ASP A 165 -8.88 -7.65 24.18
C ASP A 165 -9.05 -7.74 22.67
N SER A 166 -7.96 -7.75 21.89
CA SER A 166 -8.03 -7.88 20.44
C SER A 166 -8.53 -9.26 20.00
N PRO A 167 -9.33 -9.37 18.93
CA PRO A 167 -9.84 -10.64 18.41
C PRO A 167 -8.74 -11.66 18.10
N ILE A 168 -7.67 -11.23 17.48
CA ILE A 168 -6.49 -12.06 17.19
C ILE A 168 -5.39 -11.65 18.13
N THR A 169 -4.85 -12.60 18.89
CA THR A 169 -3.75 -12.37 19.83
C THR A 169 -2.45 -12.98 19.34
N VAL A 170 -1.33 -12.36 19.74
CA VAL A 170 0.01 -12.84 19.41
C VAL A 170 0.76 -13.13 20.69
N SER A 171 1.41 -14.28 20.73
CA SER A 171 2.30 -14.67 21.85
C SER A 171 3.65 -15.15 21.32
N GLY A 172 4.66 -15.15 22.18
CA GLY A 172 6.00 -15.61 21.81
C GLY A 172 6.95 -15.59 23.01
N GLU A 173 7.87 -16.54 23.05
CA GLU A 173 8.87 -16.64 24.09
C GLU A 173 10.03 -15.68 23.85
N GLY A 174 10.53 -15.02 24.92
CA GLY A 174 11.67 -14.12 24.87
C GLY A 174 11.41 -12.76 24.24
N LEU A 175 10.14 -12.41 23.99
CA LEU A 175 9.72 -11.14 23.41
C LEU A 175 9.16 -10.20 24.47
N SER A 176 9.36 -8.89 24.31
CA SER A 176 8.78 -7.89 25.22
C SER A 176 7.27 -7.78 25.01
N GLN A 177 6.53 -7.44 26.07
CA GLN A 177 5.09 -7.22 25.98
C GLN A 177 4.75 -6.10 24.98
N SER A 178 5.52 -5.02 24.98
CA SER A 178 5.36 -3.92 23.99
C SER A 178 5.45 -4.42 22.55
N TYR A 179 6.42 -5.30 22.25
CA TYR A 179 6.54 -5.89 20.90
C TYR A 179 5.34 -6.79 20.57
N LEU A 180 4.88 -7.60 21.52
CA LEU A 180 3.71 -8.46 21.34
C LEU A 180 2.44 -7.63 21.11
N ASN A 181 2.27 -6.52 21.82
CA ASN A 181 1.15 -5.60 21.64
C ASN A 181 1.17 -4.97 20.24
N GLN A 182 2.31 -4.46 19.79
CA GLN A 182 2.46 -3.90 18.43
C GLN A 182 2.14 -4.95 17.37
N PHE A 183 2.59 -6.19 17.57
CA PHE A 183 2.34 -7.26 16.61
C PHE A 183 0.87 -7.71 16.62
N THR A 184 0.24 -7.74 17.80
CA THR A 184 -1.19 -8.00 17.96
C THR A 184 -2.00 -6.94 17.21
N TYR A 185 -1.69 -5.66 17.41
CA TYR A 185 -2.32 -4.58 16.66
C TYR A 185 -2.16 -4.77 15.15
N TYR A 186 -0.92 -5.01 14.69
CA TYR A 186 -0.62 -5.19 13.26
C TYR A 186 -1.44 -6.33 12.63
N VAL A 187 -1.54 -7.50 13.25
CA VAL A 187 -2.29 -8.63 12.69
C VAL A 187 -3.80 -8.36 12.64
N ASN A 188 -4.35 -7.61 13.60
CA ASN A 188 -5.75 -7.22 13.59
C ASN A 188 -6.02 -6.16 12.50
N GLN A 189 -5.13 -5.19 12.29
CA GLN A 189 -5.24 -4.29 11.14
C GLN A 189 -5.16 -5.05 9.80
N THR A 190 -4.25 -6.01 9.70
CA THR A 190 -4.14 -6.88 8.51
C THR A 190 -5.43 -7.68 8.27
N ARG A 191 -6.08 -8.15 9.34
CA ARG A 191 -7.37 -8.86 9.27
C ARG A 191 -8.49 -7.96 8.74
N GLU A 192 -8.51 -6.70 9.14
CA GLU A 192 -9.51 -5.74 8.63
C GLU A 192 -9.33 -5.43 7.14
N MET A 193 -8.09 -5.50 6.64
CA MET A 193 -7.77 -5.26 5.22
C MET A 193 -8.06 -6.49 4.33
N ASP A 194 -8.08 -7.71 4.90
CA ASP A 194 -8.33 -8.99 4.21
C ASP A 194 -9.81 -9.18 3.88
#